data_ef7b1c6be64999157b3d65f8be7f7330
#
_entry.id   ef7b1c6be64999157b3d65f8be7f7330
#
_cell.length_a   1.000
_cell.length_b   1.000
_cell.length_c   1.000
_cell.angle_alpha   90.00
_cell.angle_beta   90.00
_cell.angle_gamma   90.00
#
_symmetry.space_group_name_H-M   'P 1'
#
loop_
_entity.id
_entity.type
_entity.pdbx_description
1 polymer ?
#
loop_
_entity_poly.entity_id
_entity_poly.type
_entity_poly.pdbx_seq_one_letter_code
_entity_poly.pdbx_strand_id
1 'polypeptide(L)'
;MIFRPKKWMKGAERIPGIHQAGLPMDGTKGRYVTHHITVTGKGSYDGAKSVLLHERYEPTLIVDPTNGKIGQFVPAGRGAYALEHNGPTTNTEGQVNIQIEWVWPSMSDDITKAKYFDECWRRVVAFARNNGVPDVWPFGFHSTSKDVGKWQTSGHRGHVNAPGNSHSDNLPAKHQPAWPARPQRFGRKK
;
A
#
# COMPACT_ATOMS: atom_id res chain seq x y z
N MET A 1 -26.23 0.90 1.16
CA MET A 1 -25.32 2.09 1.07
C MET A 1 -24.22 1.77 0.08
N ILE A 2 -24.04 2.55 -1.00
CA ILE A 2 -22.99 2.30 -2.00
C ILE A 2 -21.67 2.79 -1.41
N PHE A 3 -20.69 1.89 -1.32
CA PHE A 3 -19.34 2.25 -0.87
C PHE A 3 -18.67 3.13 -1.95
N ARG A 4 -18.13 4.28 -1.53
CA ARG A 4 -17.37 5.18 -2.40
C ARG A 4 -15.96 5.36 -1.85
N PRO A 5 -14.92 4.82 -2.50
CA PRO A 5 -13.54 5.00 -2.06
C PRO A 5 -13.14 6.48 -1.97
N LYS A 6 -12.35 6.84 -0.97
CA LYS A 6 -11.65 8.13 -0.95
C LYS A 6 -10.50 8.07 -1.94
N LYS A 7 -10.65 8.75 -3.07
CA LYS A 7 -9.71 8.65 -4.20
C LYS A 7 -8.29 9.09 -3.85
N TRP A 8 -8.14 10.17 -3.08
CA TRP A 8 -6.85 10.81 -2.84
C TRP A 8 -6.58 10.96 -1.34
N MET A 9 -5.32 10.71 -0.94
CA MET A 9 -4.85 10.93 0.42
C MET A 9 -4.63 12.43 0.63
N LYS A 10 -5.20 12.98 1.70
CA LYS A 10 -4.98 14.39 2.07
C LYS A 10 -3.50 14.62 2.42
N GLY A 11 -2.90 15.64 1.81
CA GLY A 11 -1.51 16.03 2.06
C GLY A 11 -0.45 15.11 1.43
N ALA A 12 -0.83 14.17 0.56
CA ALA A 12 0.11 13.49 -0.32
C ALA A 12 0.37 14.34 -1.57
N GLU A 13 1.61 14.32 -2.08
CA GLU A 13 1.95 14.86 -3.39
C GLU A 13 1.16 14.09 -4.47
N ARG A 14 0.53 14.80 -5.39
CA ARG A 14 -0.03 14.15 -6.59
C ARG A 14 1.04 14.04 -7.65
N ILE A 15 1.37 12.80 -8.00
CA ILE A 15 2.40 12.51 -8.99
C ILE A 15 1.73 12.23 -10.33
N PRO A 16 1.93 13.08 -11.35
CA PRO A 16 1.39 12.83 -12.68
C PRO A 16 2.17 11.72 -13.37
N GLY A 17 1.60 10.55 -13.48
CA GLY A 17 2.11 9.41 -14.22
C GLY A 17 1.27 9.15 -15.48
N ILE A 18 1.71 8.22 -16.32
CA ILE A 18 0.97 7.84 -17.55
C ILE A 18 -0.29 7.04 -17.25
N HIS A 19 -0.33 6.39 -16.08
CA HIS A 19 -1.45 5.55 -15.63
C HIS A 19 -2.32 6.22 -14.55
N GLN A 20 -2.31 7.54 -14.43
CA GLN A 20 -3.05 8.30 -13.39
C GLN A 20 -4.51 7.89 -13.22
N ALA A 21 -5.19 7.49 -14.30
CA ALA A 21 -6.56 7.05 -14.23
C ALA A 21 -6.71 5.71 -13.49
N GLY A 22 -5.63 4.92 -13.43
CA GLY A 22 -5.62 3.56 -12.91
C GLY A 22 -6.53 2.61 -13.70
N LEU A 23 -6.38 1.31 -13.43
CA LEU A 23 -7.22 0.27 -14.02
C LEU A 23 -8.60 0.21 -13.36
N PRO A 24 -9.66 -0.22 -14.08
CA PRO A 24 -10.92 -0.57 -13.43
C PRO A 24 -10.70 -1.71 -12.44
N MET A 25 -11.30 -1.61 -11.23
CA MET A 25 -11.33 -2.73 -10.29
C MET A 25 -12.28 -3.81 -10.79
N ASP A 26 -12.00 -5.08 -10.47
CA ASP A 26 -12.83 -6.23 -10.87
C ASP A 26 -14.17 -6.33 -10.13
N GLY A 27 -14.35 -5.52 -9.07
CA GLY A 27 -15.56 -5.42 -8.30
C GLY A 27 -15.80 -6.55 -7.29
N THR A 28 -14.86 -7.48 -7.13
CA THR A 28 -14.92 -8.47 -6.04
C THR A 28 -14.95 -7.79 -4.68
N LYS A 29 -15.41 -8.48 -3.61
CA LYS A 29 -15.71 -7.81 -2.33
C LYS A 29 -14.48 -7.37 -1.52
N GLY A 30 -13.28 -7.81 -1.87
CA GLY A 30 -12.06 -7.55 -1.11
C GLY A 30 -11.63 -6.09 -1.07
N ARG A 31 -10.96 -5.70 0.02
CA ARG A 31 -10.33 -4.38 0.19
C ARG A 31 -8.97 -4.57 0.83
N TYR A 32 -7.93 -4.15 0.13
CA TYR A 32 -6.56 -4.53 0.44
C TYR A 32 -5.62 -3.34 0.54
N VAL A 33 -4.57 -3.53 1.35
CA VAL A 33 -3.29 -2.81 1.22
C VAL A 33 -2.23 -3.84 0.89
N THR A 34 -1.49 -3.62 -0.20
CA THR A 34 -0.33 -4.45 -0.55
C THR A 34 0.94 -3.63 -0.34
N HIS A 35 1.85 -4.17 0.47
CA HIS A 35 3.12 -3.52 0.80
C HIS A 35 4.23 -4.06 -0.07
N HIS A 36 4.96 -3.13 -0.69
CA HIS A 36 6.17 -3.33 -1.47
C HIS A 36 7.32 -2.55 -0.84
N ILE A 37 8.54 -2.85 -1.27
CA ILE A 37 9.72 -2.08 -0.95
C ILE A 37 10.44 -1.72 -2.25
N THR A 38 10.73 -0.44 -2.43
CA THR A 38 11.65 -0.02 -3.47
C THR A 38 13.08 -0.26 -2.99
N VAL A 39 13.72 -1.31 -3.44
CA VAL A 39 15.15 -1.54 -3.19
C VAL A 39 15.96 -0.58 -4.05
N THR A 40 15.78 0.71 -3.82
CA THR A 40 16.62 1.75 -4.44
C THR A 40 17.71 2.11 -3.46
N GLY A 41 18.96 1.87 -3.82
CA GLY A 41 20.10 2.18 -2.95
C GLY A 41 20.00 3.61 -2.39
N LYS A 42 20.06 3.73 -1.05
CA LYS A 42 20.06 4.98 -0.28
C LYS A 42 18.76 5.78 -0.21
N GLY A 43 17.58 5.13 -0.14
CA GLY A 43 16.33 5.78 0.35
C GLY A 43 16.10 7.22 -0.12
N SER A 44 16.04 7.45 -1.42
CA SER A 44 15.73 8.78 -1.97
C SER A 44 14.32 8.75 -2.55
N TYR A 45 13.40 9.49 -1.94
CA TYR A 45 12.05 9.68 -2.45
C TYR A 45 12.03 10.09 -3.92
N ASP A 46 12.81 11.11 -4.29
CA ASP A 46 12.82 11.63 -5.66
C ASP A 46 13.48 10.65 -6.63
N GLY A 47 14.53 9.92 -6.19
CA GLY A 47 15.13 8.84 -6.97
C GLY A 47 14.17 7.69 -7.21
N ALA A 48 13.51 7.19 -6.17
CA ALA A 48 12.51 6.13 -6.29
C ALA A 48 11.33 6.55 -7.18
N LYS A 49 10.81 7.78 -7.00
CA LYS A 49 9.76 8.35 -7.84
C LYS A 49 10.18 8.39 -9.32
N SER A 50 11.41 8.81 -9.61
CA SER A 50 11.93 8.86 -10.97
C SER A 50 12.03 7.48 -11.61
N VAL A 51 12.51 6.47 -10.87
CA VAL A 51 12.57 5.09 -11.36
C VAL A 51 11.16 4.56 -11.63
N LEU A 52 10.23 4.73 -10.70
CA LEU A 52 8.85 4.25 -10.87
C LEU A 52 8.17 4.86 -12.12
N LEU A 53 8.38 6.15 -12.36
CA LEU A 53 7.88 6.83 -13.56
C LEU A 53 8.55 6.33 -14.84
N HIS A 54 9.88 6.12 -14.82
CA HIS A 54 10.64 5.64 -15.98
C HIS A 54 10.23 4.22 -16.36
N GLU A 55 10.15 3.32 -15.37
CA GLU A 55 9.76 1.91 -15.56
C GLU A 55 8.25 1.71 -15.71
N ARG A 56 7.46 2.79 -15.59
CA ARG A 56 6.00 2.77 -15.66
C ARG A 56 5.34 1.89 -14.59
N TYR A 57 6.02 1.68 -13.47
CA TYR A 57 5.46 1.06 -12.27
C TYR A 57 4.84 2.16 -11.41
N GLU A 58 3.54 2.28 -11.45
CA GLU A 58 2.79 3.32 -10.76
C GLU A 58 1.96 2.70 -9.62
N PRO A 59 2.51 2.62 -8.39
CA PRO A 59 1.76 2.17 -7.23
C PRO A 59 0.66 3.17 -6.86
N THR A 60 -0.20 2.83 -5.91
CA THR A 60 -1.11 3.83 -5.35
C THR A 60 -0.33 4.89 -4.60
N LEU A 61 0.58 4.48 -3.73
CA LEU A 61 1.40 5.38 -2.90
C LEU A 61 2.89 5.04 -3.01
N ILE A 62 3.72 6.08 -2.95
CA ILE A 62 5.13 6.00 -2.60
C ILE A 62 5.31 6.70 -1.25
N VAL A 63 6.01 6.06 -0.32
CA VAL A 63 6.17 6.53 1.07
C VAL A 63 7.63 6.47 1.47
N ASP A 64 8.20 7.60 1.85
CA ASP A 64 9.57 7.69 2.36
C ASP A 64 9.55 8.01 3.86
N PRO A 65 9.79 7.01 4.72
CA PRO A 65 9.77 7.19 6.16
C PRO A 65 11.02 7.91 6.70
N THR A 66 12.03 8.15 5.86
CA THR A 66 13.24 8.88 6.29
C THR A 66 13.01 10.38 6.34
N ASN A 67 12.13 10.91 5.48
CA ASN A 67 11.81 12.34 5.37
C ASN A 67 10.32 12.68 5.54
N GLY A 68 9.44 11.65 5.68
CA GLY A 68 8.00 11.84 5.87
C GLY A 68 7.21 12.16 4.60
N LYS A 69 7.85 12.13 3.42
CA LYS A 69 7.18 12.37 2.14
C LYS A 69 6.26 11.23 1.76
N ILE A 70 5.07 11.56 1.29
CA ILE A 70 4.13 10.61 0.69
C ILE A 70 3.64 11.19 -0.63
N GLY A 71 3.79 10.41 -1.70
CA GLY A 71 3.24 10.71 -3.01
C GLY A 71 2.15 9.72 -3.39
N GLN A 72 1.26 10.12 -4.29
CA GLN A 72 0.20 9.29 -4.81
C GLN A 72 0.11 9.41 -6.32
N PHE A 73 0.24 8.26 -7.01
CA PHE A 73 0.15 8.15 -8.47
C PHE A 73 -1.29 7.89 -8.92
N VAL A 74 -1.95 6.91 -8.29
CA VAL A 74 -3.25 6.39 -8.72
C VAL A 74 -4.28 6.59 -7.61
N PRO A 75 -5.53 6.98 -7.94
CA PRO A 75 -6.58 7.12 -6.92
C PRO A 75 -6.96 5.77 -6.32
N ALA A 76 -7.19 5.71 -4.99
CA ALA A 76 -7.74 4.51 -4.36
C ALA A 76 -9.09 4.12 -4.99
N GLY A 77 -9.36 2.83 -5.09
CA GLY A 77 -10.51 2.30 -5.84
C GLY A 77 -10.29 2.21 -7.35
N ARG A 78 -9.03 2.36 -7.76
CA ARG A 78 -8.52 2.05 -9.09
C ARG A 78 -7.31 1.14 -8.95
N GLY A 79 -7.13 0.21 -9.87
CA GLY A 79 -5.97 -0.67 -9.90
C GLY A 79 -4.70 0.11 -10.24
N ALA A 80 -3.66 -0.13 -9.47
CA ALA A 80 -2.33 0.40 -9.69
C ALA A 80 -1.51 -0.51 -10.63
N TYR A 81 -0.31 -0.08 -11.02
CA TYR A 81 0.60 -0.84 -11.89
C TYR A 81 1.88 -1.17 -11.11
N ALA A 82 1.78 -1.98 -10.06
CA ALA A 82 2.91 -2.29 -9.19
C ALA A 82 3.11 -3.79 -8.92
N LEU A 83 2.24 -4.65 -9.45
CA LEU A 83 2.38 -6.10 -9.38
C LEU A 83 2.59 -6.67 -10.78
N GLU A 84 3.56 -7.57 -10.95
CA GLU A 84 3.73 -8.31 -12.18
C GLU A 84 2.50 -9.17 -12.49
N HIS A 85 2.14 -9.24 -13.77
CA HIS A 85 1.00 -10.00 -14.27
C HIS A 85 1.32 -11.50 -14.43
N ASN A 86 1.47 -12.23 -13.33
CA ASN A 86 1.62 -13.68 -13.38
C ASN A 86 0.42 -14.42 -12.76
N GLY A 87 -0.80 -13.98 -13.05
CA GLY A 87 -2.01 -14.61 -12.54
C GLY A 87 -3.24 -13.72 -12.68
N PRO A 88 -4.39 -14.11 -12.12
CA PRO A 88 -5.59 -13.30 -12.16
C PRO A 88 -5.25 -11.92 -11.57
N THR A 89 -5.60 -10.92 -12.25
CA THR A 89 -5.36 -9.48 -12.17
C THR A 89 -5.17 -8.93 -10.76
N THR A 90 -4.04 -9.27 -10.12
CA THR A 90 -3.73 -8.86 -8.73
C THR A 90 -3.72 -7.35 -8.50
N ASN A 91 -3.45 -6.58 -9.57
CA ASN A 91 -3.52 -5.11 -9.55
C ASN A 91 -4.95 -4.56 -9.42
N THR A 92 -5.95 -5.27 -9.91
CA THR A 92 -7.35 -4.83 -10.03
C THR A 92 -8.31 -5.56 -9.13
N GLU A 93 -7.83 -6.54 -8.35
CA GLU A 93 -8.66 -7.36 -7.49
C GLU A 93 -9.30 -6.55 -6.36
N GLY A 94 -10.59 -6.78 -6.13
CA GLY A 94 -11.36 -6.19 -5.04
C GLY A 94 -12.07 -4.91 -5.40
N GLN A 95 -12.59 -4.24 -4.39
CA GLN A 95 -13.15 -2.89 -4.47
C GLN A 95 -12.09 -1.81 -4.27
N VAL A 96 -11.02 -2.16 -3.55
CA VAL A 96 -9.89 -1.29 -3.23
C VAL A 96 -8.64 -2.16 -3.11
N ASN A 97 -7.58 -1.79 -3.82
CA ASN A 97 -6.25 -2.35 -3.65
C ASN A 97 -5.24 -1.20 -3.60
N ILE A 98 -4.87 -0.78 -2.40
CA ILE A 98 -3.90 0.29 -2.16
C ILE A 98 -2.51 -0.34 -2.18
N GLN A 99 -1.77 -0.14 -3.24
CA GLN A 99 -0.40 -0.62 -3.37
C GLN A 99 0.57 0.46 -2.92
N ILE A 100 1.47 0.12 -2.00
CA ILE A 100 2.38 1.06 -1.34
C ILE A 100 3.82 0.64 -1.58
N GLU A 101 4.59 1.50 -2.22
CA GLU A 101 6.03 1.40 -2.30
C GLU A 101 6.69 2.14 -1.15
N TRP A 102 7.30 1.40 -0.22
CA TRP A 102 8.11 1.97 0.84
C TRP A 102 9.52 2.23 0.33
N VAL A 103 9.95 3.48 0.35
CA VAL A 103 11.31 3.87 -0.03
C VAL A 103 12.26 3.46 1.09
N TRP A 104 12.86 2.28 0.95
CA TRP A 104 13.73 1.69 1.96
C TRP A 104 14.83 0.85 1.30
N PRO A 105 16.09 0.94 1.76
CA PRO A 105 17.23 0.38 1.03
C PRO A 105 17.32 -1.14 1.09
N SER A 106 16.73 -1.78 2.08
CA SER A 106 16.92 -3.21 2.30
C SER A 106 15.75 -3.87 3.04
N MET A 107 15.45 -5.11 2.69
CA MET A 107 14.49 -5.96 3.43
C MET A 107 15.02 -6.41 4.80
N SER A 108 16.35 -6.40 5.01
CA SER A 108 16.96 -6.78 6.28
C SER A 108 16.96 -5.66 7.33
N ASP A 109 16.80 -4.41 6.88
CA ASP A 109 16.84 -3.25 7.77
C ASP A 109 15.44 -2.93 8.29
N ASP A 110 15.35 -2.64 9.58
CA ASP A 110 14.10 -2.37 10.24
C ASP A 110 13.58 -0.95 9.93
N ILE A 111 12.60 -0.85 9.07
CA ILE A 111 11.98 0.41 8.64
C ILE A 111 11.38 1.22 9.81
N THR A 112 11.01 0.55 10.91
CA THR A 112 10.43 1.24 12.08
C THR A 112 11.42 2.16 12.77
N LYS A 113 12.72 2.03 12.48
CA LYS A 113 13.77 2.93 12.96
C LYS A 113 13.87 4.24 12.18
N ALA A 114 13.16 4.35 11.05
CA ALA A 114 13.17 5.58 10.27
C ALA A 114 12.47 6.71 11.04
N LYS A 115 13.05 7.91 10.99
CA LYS A 115 12.64 9.08 11.78
C LYS A 115 11.14 9.40 11.70
N TYR A 116 10.52 9.21 10.54
CA TYR A 116 9.12 9.57 10.30
C TYR A 116 8.24 8.33 10.05
N PHE A 117 8.71 7.12 10.40
CA PHE A 117 7.95 5.91 10.16
C PHE A 117 6.56 5.95 10.80
N ASP A 118 6.46 6.29 12.08
CA ASP A 118 5.20 6.30 12.82
C ASP A 118 4.19 7.30 12.24
N GLU A 119 4.69 8.45 11.76
CA GLU A 119 3.84 9.42 11.08
C GLU A 119 3.31 8.88 9.75
N CYS A 120 4.19 8.35 8.92
CA CYS A 120 3.83 7.74 7.64
C CYS A 120 2.87 6.57 7.85
N TRP A 121 3.17 5.67 8.78
CA TRP A 121 2.32 4.53 9.12
C TRP A 121 0.92 4.96 9.55
N ARG A 122 0.82 5.93 10.44
CA ARG A 122 -0.48 6.49 10.89
C ARG A 122 -1.28 7.07 9.73
N ARG A 123 -0.65 7.79 8.80
CA ARG A 123 -1.31 8.37 7.61
C ARG A 123 -1.78 7.29 6.64
N VAL A 124 -0.95 6.29 6.38
CA VAL A 124 -1.26 5.13 5.53
C VAL A 124 -2.44 4.35 6.10
N VAL A 125 -2.40 3.99 7.39
CA VAL A 125 -3.49 3.25 8.04
C VAL A 125 -4.79 4.06 8.06
N ALA A 126 -4.72 5.37 8.33
CA ALA A 126 -5.91 6.23 8.29
C ALA A 126 -6.52 6.28 6.87
N PHE A 127 -5.69 6.32 5.82
CA PHE A 127 -6.16 6.28 4.44
C PHE A 127 -6.77 4.92 4.09
N ALA A 128 -6.14 3.82 4.50
CA ALA A 128 -6.65 2.46 4.33
C ALA A 128 -8.02 2.28 5.00
N ARG A 129 -8.15 2.67 6.29
CA ARG A 129 -9.41 2.65 7.05
C ARG A 129 -10.51 3.47 6.38
N ASN A 130 -10.18 4.66 5.86
CA ASN A 130 -11.13 5.51 5.15
C ASN A 130 -11.62 4.88 3.82
N ASN A 131 -10.85 3.91 3.30
CA ASN A 131 -11.19 3.11 2.14
C ASN A 131 -11.73 1.71 2.53
N GLY A 132 -12.04 1.50 3.80
CA GLY A 132 -12.70 0.30 4.31
C GLY A 132 -11.80 -0.92 4.43
N VAL A 133 -10.47 -0.75 4.38
CA VAL A 133 -9.51 -1.83 4.64
C VAL A 133 -9.44 -2.07 6.15
N PRO A 134 -9.61 -3.31 6.63
CA PRO A 134 -9.50 -3.64 8.05
C PRO A 134 -8.03 -3.71 8.51
N ASP A 135 -7.82 -3.45 9.81
CA ASP A 135 -6.52 -3.49 10.48
C ASP A 135 -6.12 -4.95 10.81
N VAL A 136 -5.94 -5.76 9.81
CA VAL A 136 -5.57 -7.17 9.98
C VAL A 136 -4.53 -7.59 8.94
N TRP A 137 -3.74 -8.60 9.27
CA TRP A 137 -2.86 -9.31 8.36
C TRP A 137 -3.40 -10.72 8.14
N PRO A 138 -4.18 -11.00 7.07
CA PRO A 138 -4.81 -12.31 6.85
C PRO A 138 -3.83 -13.46 6.77
N PHE A 139 -2.63 -13.19 6.26
CA PHE A 139 -1.56 -14.18 6.20
C PHE A 139 -0.79 -14.32 7.53
N GLY A 140 -0.94 -13.38 8.46
CA GLY A 140 0.03 -13.11 9.52
C GLY A 140 1.14 -12.19 9.03
N PHE A 141 1.66 -11.36 9.93
CA PHE A 141 2.78 -10.48 9.64
C PHE A 141 4.04 -11.32 9.31
N HIS A 142 4.79 -10.95 8.27
CA HIS A 142 5.94 -11.70 7.74
C HIS A 142 5.65 -13.08 7.13
N SER A 143 4.42 -13.49 6.98
CA SER A 143 4.11 -14.74 6.29
C SER A 143 4.53 -14.68 4.82
N THR A 144 5.15 -15.74 4.33
CA THR A 144 5.48 -15.94 2.90
C THR A 144 4.45 -16.83 2.18
N SER A 145 3.36 -17.17 2.84
CA SER A 145 2.28 -17.97 2.26
C SER A 145 1.66 -17.29 1.05
N LYS A 146 1.38 -18.07 0.02
CA LYS A 146 0.69 -17.64 -1.22
C LYS A 146 -0.71 -18.27 -1.33
N ASP A 147 -1.36 -18.54 -0.20
CA ASP A 147 -2.71 -19.10 -0.14
C ASP A 147 -3.72 -18.17 -0.81
N VAL A 148 -4.39 -18.64 -1.86
CA VAL A 148 -5.33 -17.85 -2.66
C VAL A 148 -6.55 -17.42 -1.83
N GLY A 149 -7.04 -18.25 -0.93
CA GLY A 149 -8.19 -17.91 -0.08
C GLY A 149 -7.85 -16.78 0.90
N LYS A 150 -6.63 -16.81 1.47
CA LYS A 150 -6.14 -15.70 2.31
C LYS A 150 -5.86 -14.44 1.48
N TRP A 151 -5.38 -14.60 0.24
CA TRP A 151 -5.17 -13.47 -0.67
C TRP A 151 -6.47 -12.69 -0.93
N GLN A 152 -7.60 -13.38 -1.01
CA GLN A 152 -8.93 -12.79 -1.20
C GLN A 152 -9.56 -12.24 0.11
N THR A 153 -8.90 -12.41 1.25
CA THR A 153 -9.36 -11.87 2.53
C THR A 153 -8.90 -10.41 2.69
N SER A 154 -9.84 -9.51 3.01
CA SER A 154 -9.54 -8.09 3.19
C SER A 154 -8.52 -7.84 4.31
N GLY A 155 -7.61 -6.89 4.09
CA GLY A 155 -6.59 -6.52 5.07
C GLY A 155 -5.28 -6.07 4.44
N HIS A 156 -4.23 -6.05 5.25
CA HIS A 156 -2.87 -5.75 4.86
C HIS A 156 -2.12 -7.03 4.49
N ARG A 157 -1.34 -6.98 3.42
CA ARG A 157 -0.55 -8.12 2.90
C ARG A 157 0.75 -7.63 2.27
N GLY A 158 1.75 -8.50 2.15
CA GLY A 158 2.98 -8.21 1.42
C GLY A 158 2.87 -8.57 -0.06
N HIS A 159 3.72 -8.01 -0.88
CA HIS A 159 3.89 -8.45 -2.28
C HIS A 159 4.27 -9.94 -2.34
N VAL A 160 5.09 -10.42 -1.41
CA VAL A 160 5.45 -11.84 -1.26
C VAL A 160 4.24 -12.78 -1.22
N ASN A 161 3.08 -12.30 -0.77
CA ASN A 161 1.86 -13.12 -0.67
C ASN A 161 1.08 -13.21 -1.98
N ALA A 162 1.44 -12.45 -3.02
CA ALA A 162 0.72 -12.46 -4.29
C ALA A 162 0.83 -13.84 -4.97
N PRO A 163 -0.30 -14.47 -5.35
CA PRO A 163 -0.29 -15.74 -6.04
C PRO A 163 0.50 -15.66 -7.36
N GLY A 164 1.33 -16.65 -7.64
CA GLY A 164 2.15 -16.71 -8.86
C GLY A 164 3.33 -15.74 -8.90
N ASN A 165 3.55 -14.95 -7.85
CA ASN A 165 4.63 -13.99 -7.75
C ASN A 165 5.97 -14.64 -7.35
N SER A 166 7.09 -14.16 -7.91
CA SER A 166 8.46 -14.55 -7.55
C SER A 166 9.12 -13.62 -6.53
N HIS A 167 8.56 -12.42 -6.31
CA HIS A 167 9.09 -11.43 -5.38
C HIS A 167 8.94 -11.83 -3.92
N SER A 168 9.87 -11.39 -3.07
CA SER A 168 9.91 -11.69 -1.64
C SER A 168 9.64 -10.47 -0.74
N ASP A 169 9.35 -9.33 -1.34
CA ASP A 169 9.22 -8.06 -0.64
C ASP A 169 7.91 -7.94 0.14
N ASN A 170 8.01 -7.28 1.27
CA ASN A 170 6.95 -7.02 2.23
C ASN A 170 7.24 -5.69 2.96
N LEU A 171 6.44 -5.32 3.97
CA LEU A 171 6.82 -4.24 4.87
C LEU A 171 8.07 -4.66 5.67
N PRO A 172 9.21 -3.98 5.53
CA PRO A 172 10.49 -4.40 6.14
C PRO A 172 10.58 -3.94 7.61
N ALA A 173 9.57 -4.23 8.41
CA ALA A 173 9.54 -3.97 9.84
C ALA A 173 9.89 -5.25 10.60
N LYS A 174 10.79 -5.17 11.57
CA LYS A 174 11.22 -6.32 12.36
C LYS A 174 10.09 -6.96 13.16
N HIS A 175 9.15 -6.13 13.62
CA HIS A 175 7.94 -6.54 14.32
C HIS A 175 6.71 -5.88 13.67
N GLN A 176 5.55 -6.49 13.84
CA GLN A 176 4.32 -5.88 13.36
C GLN A 176 4.13 -4.49 13.99
N PRO A 177 4.04 -3.42 13.19
CA PRO A 177 3.77 -2.10 13.74
C PRO A 177 2.42 -2.05 14.45
N ALA A 178 2.36 -1.34 15.57
CA ALA A 178 1.12 -1.15 16.28
C ALA A 178 0.10 -0.41 15.40
N TRP A 179 -1.16 -0.85 15.45
CA TRP A 179 -2.22 -0.13 14.78
C TRP A 179 -2.47 1.21 15.49
N PRO A 180 -2.42 2.35 14.77
CA PRO A 180 -2.71 3.64 15.36
C PRO A 180 -4.11 3.67 15.97
N ALA A 181 -4.27 4.33 17.11
CA ALA A 181 -5.59 4.52 17.73
C ALA A 181 -6.57 5.12 16.71
N ARG A 182 -7.82 4.63 16.74
CA ARG A 182 -8.88 5.23 15.93
C ARG A 182 -9.24 6.60 16.52
N PRO A 183 -9.40 7.64 15.68
CA PRO A 183 -9.91 8.92 16.17
C PRO A 183 -11.24 8.67 16.91
N GLN A 184 -11.34 9.14 18.13
CA GLN A 184 -12.61 9.11 18.86
C GLN A 184 -13.65 9.87 18.02
N ARG A 185 -14.72 9.20 17.64
CA ARG A 185 -15.88 9.88 17.09
C ARG A 185 -16.52 10.63 18.27
N PHE A 186 -16.20 11.91 18.41
CA PHE A 186 -17.01 12.75 19.28
C PHE A 186 -18.44 12.63 18.80
N GLY A 187 -19.31 12.06 19.65
CA GLY A 187 -20.71 11.90 19.34
C GLY A 187 -21.26 13.26 18.91
N ARG A 188 -21.93 13.32 17.75
CA ARG A 188 -22.75 14.50 17.43
C ARG A 188 -23.71 14.64 18.61
N LYS A 189 -23.56 15.70 19.40
CA LYS A 189 -24.62 16.11 20.32
C LYS A 189 -25.87 16.27 19.48
N LYS A 190 -26.92 15.52 19.83
CA LYS A 190 -28.26 15.64 19.23
C LYS A 190 -28.85 16.99 19.61
#